data_1e82e077364f919c607998e5431ed6ce
#
_entry.id   1e82e077364f919c607998e5431ed6ce
#
_cell.length_a   1.000
_cell.length_b   1.000
_cell.length_c   1.000
_cell.angle_alpha   90.00
_cell.angle_beta   90.00
_cell.angle_gamma   90.00
#
_symmetry.space_group_name_H-M   'P 1'
#
loop_
_entity.id
_entity.type
_entity.pdbx_description
1 polymer ?
#
loop_
_entity_poly.entity_id
_entity_poly.type
_entity_poly.pdbx_seq_one_letter_code
_entity_poly.pdbx_strand_id
1 'polypeptide(L)'
;MPPREYHFWVYILSSRSRNLYIGITNNLKQRTTTHRKQLPGTYTARYSIHRLIHYEYFRYIQNAIAREKQLKHWTRAQKIALIEQSNPTWEDLYPKLQQQPETPALPPTPQPDSSTT
;
A
#
# COMPACT_ATOMS: atom_id res chain seq x y z
N MET A 1 -5.18 -31.07 5.48
CA MET A 1 -4.32 -29.91 5.42
C MET A 1 -5.16 -28.66 5.52
N PRO A 2 -4.89 -27.82 6.50
CA PRO A 2 -5.72 -26.62 6.59
C PRO A 2 -5.51 -25.72 5.38
N PRO A 3 -6.52 -24.98 4.97
CA PRO A 3 -6.38 -24.07 3.87
C PRO A 3 -5.36 -22.99 4.21
N ARG A 4 -4.57 -22.62 3.21
CA ARG A 4 -3.59 -21.58 3.39
C ARG A 4 -4.30 -20.22 3.38
N GLU A 5 -3.96 -19.39 4.33
CA GLU A 5 -4.48 -18.03 4.36
C GLU A 5 -3.61 -17.13 3.51
N TYR A 6 -4.25 -16.34 2.68
CA TYR A 6 -3.55 -15.38 1.84
C TYR A 6 -4.00 -13.98 2.20
N HIS A 7 -3.03 -13.08 2.22
CA HIS A 7 -3.27 -11.67 2.47
C HIS A 7 -2.53 -10.89 1.41
N PHE A 8 -3.21 -9.90 0.84
CA PHE A 8 -2.62 -9.07 -0.21
C PHE A 8 -2.90 -7.62 0.08
N TRP A 9 -1.97 -6.76 -0.32
CA TRP A 9 -2.14 -5.33 -0.15
C TRP A 9 -1.77 -4.63 -1.44
N VAL A 10 -2.57 -3.61 -1.80
CA VAL A 10 -2.19 -2.63 -2.78
C VAL A 10 -1.73 -1.42 -1.99
N TYR A 11 -0.59 -0.88 -2.33
CA TYR A 11 0.00 0.19 -1.55
C TYR A 11 0.50 1.31 -2.45
N ILE A 12 0.55 2.52 -1.90
CA ILE A 12 1.09 3.69 -2.59
C ILE A 12 2.22 4.25 -1.75
N LEU A 13 3.38 4.40 -2.39
CA LEU A 13 4.54 5.04 -1.79
C LEU A 13 4.72 6.42 -2.40
N SER A 14 5.36 7.31 -1.67
CA SER A 14 5.62 8.67 -2.13
C SER A 14 7.02 9.11 -1.75
N SER A 15 7.61 9.96 -2.58
CA SER A 15 8.78 10.73 -2.20
C SER A 15 8.31 11.99 -1.48
N ARG A 16 9.24 12.78 -0.97
CA ARG A 16 8.90 14.07 -0.37
C ARG A 16 8.28 15.00 -1.40
N SER A 17 8.73 14.92 -2.64
CA SER A 17 8.20 15.74 -3.71
C SER A 17 6.94 15.16 -4.32
N ARG A 18 6.41 14.09 -3.70
CA ARG A 18 5.14 13.47 -4.08
C ARG A 18 5.17 12.75 -5.42
N ASN A 19 6.31 12.20 -5.78
CA ASN A 19 6.35 11.18 -6.82
C ASN A 19 5.73 9.91 -6.25
N LEU A 20 4.85 9.28 -7.01
CA LEU A 20 4.06 8.14 -6.51
C LEU A 20 4.51 6.83 -7.13
N TYR A 21 4.42 5.77 -6.36
CA TYR A 21 4.64 4.41 -6.82
C TYR A 21 3.52 3.53 -6.27
N ILE A 22 2.87 2.77 -7.14
CA ILE A 22 1.78 1.87 -6.76
C ILE A 22 2.27 0.44 -6.94
N GLY A 23 2.08 -0.38 -5.92
CA GLY A 23 2.50 -1.77 -5.97
C GLY A 23 1.52 -2.70 -5.29
N ILE A 24 1.79 -3.98 -5.42
CA ILE A 24 0.99 -5.05 -4.82
C ILE A 24 1.95 -6.01 -4.12
N THR A 25 1.55 -6.51 -2.96
CA THR A 25 2.40 -7.42 -2.20
C THR A 25 1.57 -8.34 -1.33
N ASN A 26 2.13 -9.48 -0.97
CA ASN A 26 1.54 -10.36 0.03
C ASN A 26 2.16 -10.15 1.41
N ASN A 27 3.08 -9.20 1.54
CA ASN A 27 3.69 -8.88 2.84
C ASN A 27 4.07 -7.40 2.84
N LEU A 28 3.13 -6.58 3.29
CA LEU A 28 3.28 -5.12 3.24
C LEU A 28 4.48 -4.65 4.05
N LYS A 29 4.63 -5.19 5.26
CA LYS A 29 5.70 -4.77 6.16
C LYS A 29 7.08 -5.05 5.55
N GLN A 30 7.27 -6.25 5.02
CA GLN A 30 8.52 -6.62 4.40
C GLN A 30 8.79 -5.79 3.15
N ARG A 31 7.77 -5.60 2.32
CA ARG A 31 7.95 -4.88 1.07
C ARG A 31 8.29 -3.42 1.31
N THR A 32 7.64 -2.78 2.27
CA THR A 32 7.95 -1.38 2.59
C THR A 32 9.33 -1.26 3.20
N THR A 33 9.75 -2.23 4.01
CA THR A 33 11.11 -2.26 4.53
C THR A 33 12.13 -2.36 3.40
N THR A 34 11.85 -3.21 2.41
CA THR A 34 12.73 -3.36 1.25
C THR A 34 12.86 -2.05 0.48
N HIS A 35 11.73 -1.35 0.28
CA HIS A 35 11.76 -0.05 -0.42
C HIS A 35 12.58 0.98 0.36
N ARG A 36 12.51 0.95 1.69
CA ARG A 36 13.28 1.90 2.50
C ARG A 36 14.78 1.69 2.39
N LYS A 37 15.22 0.47 2.07
CA LYS A 37 16.64 0.21 1.86
C LYS A 37 17.17 0.85 0.59
N GLN A 38 16.28 1.29 -0.29
CA GLN A 38 16.63 2.02 -1.51
C GLN A 38 17.69 1.30 -2.33
N LEU A 39 17.39 0.06 -2.68
CA LEU A 39 18.33 -0.78 -3.43
C LEU A 39 18.70 -0.12 -4.75
N PRO A 40 20.00 -0.03 -5.08
CA PRO A 40 20.43 0.65 -6.30
C PRO A 40 19.79 0.04 -7.54
N GLY A 41 19.51 0.89 -8.51
CA GLY A 41 18.94 0.46 -9.77
C GLY A 41 17.44 0.36 -9.81
N THR A 42 16.76 0.53 -8.67
CA THR A 42 15.31 0.48 -8.65
C THR A 42 14.73 1.86 -8.88
N TYR A 43 13.51 1.88 -9.42
CA TYR A 43 12.79 3.13 -9.65
C TYR A 43 12.58 3.89 -8.33
N THR A 44 12.16 3.16 -7.29
CA THR A 44 11.87 3.79 -6.00
C THR A 44 13.11 4.37 -5.34
N ALA A 45 14.26 3.70 -5.49
CA ALA A 45 15.52 4.23 -4.96
C ALA A 45 15.94 5.49 -5.70
N ARG A 46 15.80 5.46 -7.05
CA ARG A 46 16.20 6.58 -7.88
C ARG A 46 15.47 7.88 -7.51
N TYR A 47 14.20 7.77 -7.17
CA TYR A 47 13.39 8.95 -6.87
C TYR A 47 13.10 9.11 -5.37
N SER A 48 13.79 8.34 -4.53
CA SER A 48 13.62 8.39 -3.07
C SER A 48 12.17 8.18 -2.64
N ILE A 49 11.51 7.22 -3.28
CA ILE A 49 10.10 6.91 -3.02
C ILE A 49 10.07 5.79 -1.98
N HIS A 50 9.89 6.15 -0.71
CA HIS A 50 9.90 5.17 0.37
C HIS A 50 8.86 5.41 1.45
N ARG A 51 8.12 6.51 1.39
CA ARG A 51 7.11 6.82 2.41
C ARG A 51 5.82 6.10 2.06
N LEU A 52 5.31 5.30 2.98
CA LEU A 52 4.05 4.60 2.78
C LEU A 52 2.91 5.54 3.15
N ILE A 53 2.12 5.95 2.15
CA ILE A 53 1.07 6.94 2.38
C ILE A 53 -0.34 6.39 2.23
N HIS A 54 -0.49 5.18 1.70
CA HIS A 54 -1.81 4.56 1.54
C HIS A 54 -1.64 3.07 1.31
N TYR A 55 -2.56 2.28 1.86
CA TYR A 55 -2.62 0.86 1.52
C TYR A 55 -4.03 0.35 1.69
N GLU A 56 -4.34 -0.72 0.93
CA GLU A 56 -5.64 -1.37 0.97
C GLU A 56 -5.41 -2.88 1.07
N TYR A 57 -6.22 -3.53 1.86
CA TYR A 57 -6.11 -4.97 2.09
C TYR A 57 -7.06 -5.74 1.19
N PHE A 58 -6.60 -6.89 0.67
CA PHE A 58 -7.41 -7.79 -0.15
C PHE A 58 -7.18 -9.23 0.25
N ARG A 59 -8.26 -9.97 0.33
CA ARG A 59 -8.21 -11.40 0.61
C ARG A 59 -7.82 -12.20 -0.65
N TYR A 60 -8.24 -11.72 -1.82
CA TYR A 60 -8.05 -12.43 -3.08
C TYR A 60 -7.12 -11.66 -4.00
N ILE A 61 -6.17 -12.42 -4.60
CA ILE A 61 -5.16 -11.80 -5.47
C ILE A 61 -5.79 -11.12 -6.69
N GLN A 62 -6.86 -11.70 -7.23
CA GLN A 62 -7.52 -11.12 -8.40
C GLN A 62 -8.05 -9.72 -8.10
N ASN A 63 -8.61 -9.53 -6.91
CA ASN A 63 -9.15 -8.24 -6.52
C ASN A 63 -8.03 -7.22 -6.31
N ALA A 64 -6.91 -7.66 -5.74
CA ALA A 64 -5.76 -6.80 -5.54
C ALA A 64 -5.17 -6.36 -6.88
N ILE A 65 -5.04 -7.30 -7.83
CA ILE A 65 -4.52 -6.99 -9.16
C ILE A 65 -5.43 -6.00 -9.87
N ALA A 66 -6.73 -6.22 -9.80
CA ALA A 66 -7.70 -5.33 -10.44
C ALA A 66 -7.59 -3.91 -9.88
N ARG A 67 -7.45 -3.81 -8.54
CA ARG A 67 -7.33 -2.50 -7.89
C ARG A 67 -6.04 -1.79 -8.27
N GLU A 68 -4.93 -2.53 -8.29
CA GLU A 68 -3.65 -1.96 -8.68
C GLU A 68 -3.72 -1.37 -10.09
N LYS A 69 -4.29 -2.14 -11.02
CA LYS A 69 -4.44 -1.67 -12.39
C LYS A 69 -5.34 -0.44 -12.47
N GLN A 70 -6.42 -0.45 -11.70
CA GLN A 70 -7.34 0.68 -11.67
C GLN A 70 -6.62 1.94 -11.20
N LEU A 71 -5.88 1.84 -10.11
CA LEU A 71 -5.18 2.99 -9.54
C LEU A 71 -4.11 3.52 -10.49
N LYS A 72 -3.43 2.62 -11.19
CA LYS A 72 -2.39 3.04 -12.13
C LYS A 72 -2.97 3.81 -13.32
N HIS A 73 -4.23 3.57 -13.66
CA HIS A 73 -4.90 4.28 -14.74
C HIS A 73 -5.55 5.59 -14.30
N TRP A 74 -5.67 5.81 -13.00
CA TRP A 74 -6.26 7.05 -12.49
C TRP A 74 -5.36 8.24 -12.78
N THR A 75 -5.98 9.41 -12.90
CA THR A 75 -5.21 10.64 -12.99
C THR A 75 -4.50 10.91 -11.68
N ARG A 76 -3.50 11.78 -11.73
CA ARG A 76 -2.80 12.18 -10.51
C ARG A 76 -3.75 12.78 -9.49
N ALA A 77 -4.69 13.60 -9.94
CA ALA A 77 -5.66 14.23 -9.04
C ALA A 77 -6.52 13.18 -8.34
N GLN A 78 -6.93 12.13 -9.04
CA GLN A 78 -7.72 11.08 -8.44
C GLN A 78 -6.91 10.29 -7.39
N LYS A 79 -5.65 10.03 -7.67
CA LYS A 79 -4.78 9.34 -6.72
C LYS A 79 -4.58 10.19 -5.46
N ILE A 80 -4.36 11.48 -5.63
CA ILE A 80 -4.19 12.39 -4.50
C ILE A 80 -5.45 12.44 -3.66
N ALA A 81 -6.61 12.50 -4.28
CA ALA A 81 -7.88 12.52 -3.57
C ALA A 81 -8.06 11.26 -2.73
N LEU A 82 -7.72 10.10 -3.29
CA LEU A 82 -7.79 8.84 -2.55
C LEU A 82 -6.87 8.86 -1.33
N ILE A 83 -5.63 9.30 -1.52
CA ILE A 83 -4.66 9.34 -0.44
C ILE A 83 -5.16 10.27 0.68
N GLU A 84 -5.60 11.45 0.32
CA GLU A 84 -5.98 12.47 1.31
C GLU A 84 -7.29 12.17 1.99
N GLN A 85 -8.09 11.28 1.44
CA GLN A 85 -9.31 10.84 2.09
C GLN A 85 -9.02 10.16 3.42
N SER A 86 -7.95 9.38 3.50
CA SER A 86 -7.58 8.67 4.72
C SER A 86 -6.29 9.19 5.35
N ASN A 87 -5.51 9.98 4.62
CA ASN A 87 -4.21 10.46 5.09
C ASN A 87 -3.97 11.88 4.56
N PRO A 88 -4.75 12.85 5.07
CA PRO A 88 -4.70 14.21 4.51
C PRO A 88 -3.36 14.91 4.66
N THR A 89 -2.53 14.51 5.60
CA THR A 89 -1.24 15.14 5.84
C THR A 89 -0.08 14.39 5.17
N TRP A 90 -0.38 13.30 4.43
CA TRP A 90 0.64 12.48 3.78
C TRP A 90 1.66 11.94 4.77
N GLU A 91 1.17 11.55 5.92
CA GLU A 91 2.00 10.95 6.95
C GLU A 91 2.56 9.61 6.47
N ASP A 92 3.81 9.33 6.83
CA ASP A 92 4.42 8.03 6.56
C ASP A 92 3.82 7.01 7.51
N LEU A 93 3.09 6.05 6.98
CA LEU A 93 2.39 5.05 7.77
C LEU A 93 3.28 3.88 8.20
N TYR A 94 4.53 3.85 7.71
CA TYR A 94 5.44 2.75 7.98
C TYR A 94 5.66 2.52 9.48
N PRO A 95 5.89 3.54 10.30
CA PRO A 95 6.08 3.30 11.73
C PRO A 95 4.91 2.59 12.38
N LYS A 96 3.70 2.84 11.91
CA LYS A 96 2.52 2.17 12.45
C LYS A 96 2.50 0.69 12.12
N LEU A 97 3.05 0.31 10.96
CA LEU A 97 3.15 -1.09 10.58
C LEU A 97 4.09 -1.85 11.52
N GLN A 98 5.14 -1.20 12.01
CA GLN A 98 6.11 -1.84 12.88
C GLN A 98 5.49 -2.26 14.22
N GLN A 99 4.36 -1.68 14.56
CA GLN A 99 3.67 -1.99 15.81
C GLN A 99 2.64 -3.11 15.63
N GLN A 100 2.41 -3.55 14.40
CA GLN A 100 1.44 -4.59 14.10
C GLN A 100 2.12 -5.94 13.99
N PRO A 101 1.40 -7.04 14.28
CA PRO A 101 1.96 -8.38 14.04
C PRO A 101 2.19 -8.57 12.55
N GLU A 102 3.16 -9.42 12.21
CA GLU A 102 3.47 -9.70 10.82
C GLU A 102 2.27 -10.27 10.08
N THR A 103 1.52 -11.15 10.75
CA THR A 103 0.31 -11.72 10.20
C THR A 103 -0.86 -11.04 10.88
N PRO A 104 -1.60 -10.22 10.18
CA PRO A 104 -2.71 -9.51 10.83
C PRO A 104 -3.79 -10.47 11.27
N ALA A 105 -4.24 -10.31 12.49
CA ALA A 105 -5.35 -11.09 13.00
C ALA A 105 -6.65 -10.68 12.30
N LEU A 106 -6.76 -9.41 11.98
CA LEU A 106 -7.92 -8.86 11.29
C LEU A 106 -7.43 -7.95 10.18
N PRO A 107 -8.20 -7.85 9.08
CA PRO A 107 -7.87 -6.85 8.07
C PRO A 107 -7.85 -5.46 8.70
N PRO A 108 -6.87 -4.64 8.36
CA PRO A 108 -6.80 -3.30 8.94
C PRO A 108 -7.90 -2.38 8.48
N THR A 109 -8.58 -2.72 7.39
CA THR A 109 -9.64 -1.87 6.91
C THR A 109 -10.96 -2.43 7.26
N PRO A 110 -11.76 -1.67 7.38
CA PRO A 110 -13.15 -2.01 7.40
C PRO A 110 -13.77 -2.02 6.06
N GLN A 111 -13.53 -1.73 5.83
CA GLN A 111 -13.80 -1.45 5.07
C GLN A 111 -14.51 -1.10 4.75
N PRO A 112 -15.00 -0.97 4.54
CA PRO A 112 -15.83 -0.67 4.11
C PRO A 112 -16.26 -0.86 3.72
N ASP A 113 -16.45 -1.17 3.81
CA ASP A 113 -16.96 -1.08 3.57
C ASP A 113 -17.17 -1.09 3.25
N SER A 114 -17.17 -1.31 3.21
CA SER A 114 -17.37 -1.01 2.92
C SER A 114 -17.69 -0.97 2.58
N SER A 115 -17.89 -1.15 2.60
CA SER A 115 -18.29 -0.73 2.35
C SER A 115 -18.64 -0.57 2.09
N THR A 116 -18.88 -0.85 2.15
CA THR A 116 -19.33 -0.35 1.93
C THR A 116 -19.47 0.02 1.70
N THR A 117 -19.69 -0.18 1.68
CA THR A 117 -19.91 0.50 1.44
C THR A 117 -19.76 0.88 1.26
#